data_4e7e98cb6721388a57846c65568ca031
#
_entry.id   4e7e98cb6721388a57846c65568ca031
#
_cell.length_a   1.000
_cell.length_b   1.000
_cell.length_c   1.000
_cell.angle_alpha   90.00
_cell.angle_beta   90.00
_cell.angle_gamma   90.00
#
_symmetry.space_group_name_H-M   'P 1'
#
loop_
_entity.id
_entity.type
_entity.pdbx_description
1 polymer ?
#
loop_
_entity_poly.entity_id
_entity_poly.type
_entity_poly.pdbx_seq_one_letter_code
_entity_poly.pdbx_strand_id
1 'polypeptide(L)'
;MARDFAARAQAESDPNTAADLARCYQRMARSYRQSLALKVRLAREIAAAERVIAETPPPPIPRDAARIDARVAQLRDPIRRVIWAEHEPAEDGDPEDDMAGYFFDLLEQRLHLYSRDNRFGLEPLDDHIATLCAAMTLSVALARRWRDLPDPPDDELDEPDDERGPEWRSSG
;
A
#
# COMPACT_ATOMS: atom_id res chain seq x y z
N MET A 1 -22.31 34.30 -4.05
CA MET A 1 -21.47 35.44 -4.59
C MET A 1 -21.97 35.93 -5.96
N ALA A 2 -21.92 35.19 -7.09
CA ALA A 2 -22.31 35.76 -8.38
C ALA A 2 -23.76 36.26 -8.45
N ARG A 3 -24.71 35.55 -7.82
CA ARG A 3 -26.13 35.98 -7.71
C ARG A 3 -26.33 37.24 -6.88
N ASP A 4 -25.50 37.43 -5.86
CA ASP A 4 -25.56 38.61 -4.99
C ASP A 4 -25.12 39.89 -5.72
N PHE A 5 -24.10 39.78 -6.62
CA PHE A 5 -23.69 40.92 -7.46
C PHE A 5 -24.75 41.30 -8.48
N ALA A 6 -25.42 40.30 -9.11
CA ALA A 6 -26.51 40.59 -10.02
C ALA A 6 -27.70 41.26 -9.34
N ALA A 7 -28.06 40.78 -8.16
CA ALA A 7 -29.13 41.38 -7.36
C ALA A 7 -28.80 42.81 -6.93
N ARG A 8 -27.56 43.07 -6.49
CA ARG A 8 -27.08 44.41 -6.13
C ARG A 8 -27.08 45.38 -7.32
N ALA A 9 -26.65 44.92 -8.50
CA ALA A 9 -26.65 45.73 -9.72
C ALA A 9 -28.09 46.11 -10.15
N GLN A 10 -29.08 45.24 -9.90
CA GLN A 10 -30.50 45.52 -10.20
C GLN A 10 -31.14 46.43 -9.17
N ALA A 11 -30.66 46.40 -7.93
CA ALA A 11 -31.20 47.23 -6.84
C ALA A 11 -30.53 48.64 -6.77
N GLU A 12 -29.45 48.87 -7.53
CA GLU A 12 -28.71 50.12 -7.50
C GLU A 12 -29.44 51.21 -8.30
N SER A 13 -29.64 52.36 -7.66
CA SER A 13 -30.36 53.50 -8.24
C SER A 13 -29.45 54.43 -9.06
N ASP A 14 -28.13 54.40 -8.83
CA ASP A 14 -27.18 55.17 -9.64
C ASP A 14 -26.78 54.39 -10.90
N PRO A 15 -27.06 54.88 -12.11
CA PRO A 15 -26.80 54.18 -13.36
C PRO A 15 -25.32 53.87 -13.58
N ASN A 16 -24.40 54.71 -13.08
CA ASN A 16 -22.97 54.49 -13.24
C ASN A 16 -22.47 53.34 -12.39
N THR A 17 -22.92 53.33 -11.11
CA THR A 17 -22.59 52.23 -10.17
C THR A 17 -23.20 50.91 -10.62
N ALA A 18 -24.45 50.93 -11.12
CA ALA A 18 -25.07 49.75 -11.71
C ALA A 18 -24.31 49.19 -12.90
N ALA A 19 -23.81 50.06 -13.80
CA ALA A 19 -23.00 49.67 -14.96
C ALA A 19 -21.64 49.08 -14.55
N ASP A 20 -21.01 49.61 -13.49
CA ASP A 20 -19.76 49.07 -12.96
C ASP A 20 -19.91 47.70 -12.34
N LEU A 21 -20.96 47.52 -11.56
CA LEU A 21 -21.31 46.19 -10.98
C LEU A 21 -21.62 45.18 -12.06
N ALA A 22 -22.34 45.54 -13.13
CA ALA A 22 -22.63 44.66 -14.25
C ALA A 22 -21.33 44.26 -14.99
N ARG A 23 -20.40 45.20 -15.20
CA ARG A 23 -19.07 44.90 -15.77
C ARG A 23 -18.24 43.96 -14.91
N CYS A 24 -18.24 44.16 -13.61
CA CYS A 24 -17.59 43.25 -12.67
C CYS A 24 -18.18 41.85 -12.73
N TYR A 25 -19.50 41.72 -12.71
CA TYR A 25 -20.17 40.45 -12.86
C TYR A 25 -19.81 39.72 -14.17
N GLN A 26 -19.83 40.43 -15.30
CA GLN A 26 -19.46 39.85 -16.58
C GLN A 26 -18.01 39.33 -16.61
N ARG A 27 -17.04 40.08 -16.04
CA ARG A 27 -15.65 39.63 -15.92
C ARG A 27 -15.53 38.38 -15.04
N MET A 28 -16.19 38.35 -13.89
CA MET A 28 -16.21 37.17 -13.00
C MET A 28 -16.86 35.95 -13.68
N ALA A 29 -17.98 36.14 -14.35
CA ALA A 29 -18.66 35.07 -15.06
C ALA A 29 -17.83 34.52 -16.22
N ARG A 30 -17.09 35.38 -16.92
CA ARG A 30 -16.15 34.98 -17.97
C ARG A 30 -14.98 34.17 -17.39
N SER A 31 -14.35 34.66 -16.30
CA SER A 31 -13.25 34.00 -15.61
C SER A 31 -13.69 32.62 -15.10
N TYR A 32 -14.86 32.53 -14.49
CA TYR A 32 -15.41 31.27 -14.01
C TYR A 32 -15.61 30.24 -15.14
N ARG A 33 -16.20 30.67 -16.25
CA ARG A 33 -16.37 29.80 -17.41
C ARG A 33 -15.05 29.33 -18.01
N GLN A 34 -14.04 30.18 -18.06
CA GLN A 34 -12.69 29.81 -18.51
C GLN A 34 -12.04 28.79 -17.58
N SER A 35 -12.14 28.99 -16.27
CA SER A 35 -11.63 28.03 -15.26
C SER A 35 -12.32 26.67 -15.35
N LEU A 36 -13.64 26.66 -15.57
CA LEU A 36 -14.40 25.42 -15.74
C LEU A 36 -13.99 24.69 -17.03
N ALA A 37 -13.86 25.42 -18.14
CA ALA A 37 -13.41 24.84 -19.41
C ALA A 37 -12.00 24.23 -19.28
N LEU A 38 -11.09 24.91 -18.57
CA LEU A 38 -9.74 24.39 -18.32
C LEU A 38 -9.76 23.12 -17.46
N LYS A 39 -10.59 23.07 -16.41
CA LYS A 39 -10.78 21.86 -15.58
C LYS A 39 -11.27 20.68 -16.42
N VAL A 40 -12.26 20.89 -17.26
CA VAL A 40 -12.80 19.83 -18.14
C VAL A 40 -11.75 19.34 -19.14
N ARG A 41 -10.97 20.28 -19.72
CA ARG A 41 -9.88 19.93 -20.62
C ARG A 41 -8.81 19.10 -19.92
N LEU A 42 -8.35 19.55 -18.75
CA LEU A 42 -7.35 18.83 -17.96
C LEU A 42 -7.83 17.41 -17.58
N ALA A 43 -9.07 17.29 -17.14
CA ALA A 43 -9.65 15.96 -16.83
C ALA A 43 -9.66 15.02 -18.04
N ARG A 44 -9.93 15.55 -19.24
CA ARG A 44 -9.86 14.75 -20.49
C ARG A 44 -8.44 14.37 -20.87
N GLU A 45 -7.49 15.27 -20.68
CA GLU A 45 -6.06 15.01 -20.97
C GLU A 45 -5.50 13.95 -19.99
N ILE A 46 -5.86 14.00 -18.69
CA ILE A 46 -5.50 13.00 -17.71
C ILE A 46 -6.09 11.63 -18.09
N ALA A 47 -7.40 11.57 -18.38
CA ALA A 47 -8.04 10.32 -18.76
C ALA A 47 -7.48 9.76 -20.09
N ALA A 48 -7.04 10.59 -21.01
CA ALA A 48 -6.38 10.14 -22.24
C ALA A 48 -4.97 9.58 -21.94
N ALA A 49 -4.19 10.24 -21.09
CA ALA A 49 -2.88 9.76 -20.66
C ALA A 49 -2.97 8.42 -19.91
N GLU A 50 -3.94 8.28 -19.01
CA GLU A 50 -4.20 7.02 -18.29
C GLU A 50 -4.53 5.86 -19.26
N ARG A 51 -5.31 6.13 -20.31
CA ARG A 51 -5.61 5.10 -21.34
C ARG A 51 -4.35 4.69 -22.10
N VAL A 52 -3.51 5.63 -22.52
CA VAL A 52 -2.25 5.34 -23.21
C VAL A 52 -1.33 4.48 -22.33
N ILE A 53 -1.25 4.80 -21.02
CA ILE A 53 -0.48 4.00 -20.07
C ILE A 53 -1.06 2.59 -19.93
N ALA A 54 -2.40 2.47 -19.86
CA ALA A 54 -3.07 1.18 -19.76
C ALA A 54 -2.96 0.33 -21.03
N GLU A 55 -2.95 0.96 -22.21
CA GLU A 55 -2.83 0.30 -23.51
C GLU A 55 -1.40 -0.08 -23.89
N THR A 56 -0.39 0.57 -23.25
CA THR A 56 1.02 0.25 -23.47
C THR A 56 1.50 -0.66 -22.35
N PRO A 57 1.49 -1.99 -22.53
CA PRO A 57 2.02 -2.88 -21.50
C PRO A 57 3.49 -2.55 -21.26
N PRO A 58 3.91 -2.44 -20.00
CA PRO A 58 5.32 -2.25 -19.71
C PRO A 58 6.13 -3.39 -20.32
N PRO A 59 7.35 -3.14 -20.77
CA PRO A 59 8.20 -4.20 -21.34
C PRO A 59 8.30 -5.35 -20.35
N PRO A 60 8.27 -6.61 -20.83
CA PRO A 60 8.35 -7.77 -19.97
C PRO A 60 9.67 -7.73 -19.19
N ILE A 61 9.57 -7.74 -17.87
CA ILE A 61 10.73 -7.83 -16.98
C ILE A 61 11.16 -9.29 -16.96
N PRO A 62 12.40 -9.61 -17.36
CA PRO A 62 12.91 -10.97 -17.26
C PRO A 62 12.85 -11.47 -15.81
N ARG A 63 12.50 -12.74 -15.61
CA ARG A 63 12.52 -13.35 -14.29
C ARG A 63 13.97 -13.50 -13.83
N ASP A 64 14.29 -12.83 -12.74
CA ASP A 64 15.56 -12.97 -12.05
C ASP A 64 15.32 -13.72 -10.74
N ALA A 65 15.47 -15.04 -10.80
CA ALA A 65 15.24 -15.91 -9.66
C ALA A 65 16.18 -15.58 -8.49
N ALA A 66 17.46 -15.33 -8.77
CA ALA A 66 18.44 -15.02 -7.74
C ALA A 66 18.08 -13.73 -6.97
N ARG A 67 17.64 -12.69 -7.66
CA ARG A 67 17.17 -11.45 -7.04
C ARG A 67 15.90 -11.70 -6.21
N ILE A 68 14.97 -12.47 -6.72
CA ILE A 68 13.71 -12.80 -6.03
C ILE A 68 14.03 -13.59 -4.75
N ASP A 69 14.83 -14.63 -4.82
CA ASP A 69 15.22 -15.46 -3.67
C ASP A 69 15.98 -14.65 -2.61
N ALA A 70 16.92 -13.81 -3.05
CA ALA A 70 17.61 -12.89 -2.14
C ALA A 70 16.66 -11.93 -1.45
N ARG A 71 15.65 -11.41 -2.16
CA ARG A 71 14.64 -10.53 -1.57
C ARG A 71 13.74 -11.27 -0.59
N VAL A 72 13.32 -12.48 -0.89
CA VAL A 72 12.55 -13.31 0.04
C VAL A 72 13.33 -13.50 1.35
N ALA A 73 14.61 -13.86 1.26
CA ALA A 73 15.47 -14.02 2.44
C ALA A 73 15.58 -12.71 3.25
N GLN A 74 15.76 -11.56 2.56
CA GLN A 74 15.86 -10.25 3.22
C GLN A 74 14.57 -9.79 3.91
N LEU A 75 13.41 -10.28 3.51
CA LEU A 75 12.12 -9.85 4.05
C LEU A 75 11.69 -10.66 5.29
N ARG A 76 12.13 -11.91 5.41
CA ARG A 76 11.71 -12.81 6.48
C ARG A 76 11.99 -12.24 7.87
N ASP A 77 13.25 -12.00 8.18
CA ASP A 77 13.65 -11.56 9.52
C ASP A 77 13.00 -10.23 9.93
N PRO A 78 13.03 -9.17 9.09
CA PRO A 78 12.36 -7.92 9.42
C PRO A 78 10.87 -8.07 9.75
N ILE A 79 10.14 -8.85 8.94
CA ILE A 79 8.70 -9.00 9.14
C ILE A 79 8.41 -9.91 10.34
N ARG A 80 9.20 -10.96 10.58
CA ARG A 80 9.10 -11.80 11.77
C ARG A 80 9.28 -10.98 13.07
N ARG A 81 10.22 -10.03 13.09
CA ARG A 81 10.38 -9.10 14.21
C ARG A 81 9.15 -8.22 14.43
N VAL A 82 8.52 -7.75 13.34
CA VAL A 82 7.28 -6.95 13.44
C VAL A 82 6.13 -7.79 13.97
N ILE A 83 5.97 -9.02 13.46
CA ILE A 83 4.94 -9.96 13.94
C ILE A 83 5.13 -10.22 15.43
N TRP A 84 6.35 -10.56 15.84
CA TRP A 84 6.68 -10.85 17.23
C TRP A 84 6.40 -9.65 18.13
N ALA A 85 6.85 -8.45 17.76
CA ALA A 85 6.65 -7.25 18.56
C ALA A 85 5.17 -6.82 18.68
N GLU A 86 4.30 -7.25 17.76
CA GLU A 86 2.87 -6.92 17.77
C GLU A 86 2.03 -8.03 18.44
N HIS A 87 2.48 -9.28 18.37
CA HIS A 87 1.74 -10.47 18.79
C HIS A 87 2.56 -11.40 19.69
N GLU A 88 3.51 -10.83 20.46
CA GLU A 88 4.29 -11.62 21.42
C GLU A 88 3.36 -12.43 22.33
N PRO A 89 3.45 -13.77 22.32
CA PRO A 89 2.57 -14.61 23.14
C PRO A 89 2.81 -14.32 24.62
N ALA A 90 1.73 -14.23 25.39
CA ALA A 90 1.82 -14.14 26.85
C ALA A 90 2.41 -15.46 27.41
N GLU A 91 3.28 -15.36 28.41
CA GLU A 91 3.94 -16.55 29.02
C GLU A 91 2.95 -17.63 29.52
N ASP A 92 1.71 -17.23 29.85
CA ASP A 92 0.61 -18.11 30.27
C ASP A 92 -0.53 -18.17 29.23
N GLY A 93 -0.27 -17.82 27.95
CA GLY A 93 -1.29 -17.76 26.89
C GLY A 93 -1.83 -19.13 26.50
N ASP A 94 -3.10 -19.19 26.10
CA ASP A 94 -3.69 -20.37 25.51
C ASP A 94 -3.03 -20.64 24.14
N PRO A 95 -2.56 -21.87 23.85
CA PRO A 95 -2.02 -22.20 22.52
C PRO A 95 -3.02 -21.96 21.37
N GLU A 96 -4.33 -21.86 21.65
CA GLU A 96 -5.33 -21.48 20.63
C GLU A 96 -5.27 -19.98 20.26
N ASP A 97 -4.59 -19.15 21.07
CA ASP A 97 -4.42 -17.72 20.82
C ASP A 97 -3.06 -17.38 20.20
N ASP A 98 -2.34 -18.36 19.61
CA ASP A 98 -1.05 -18.13 18.94
C ASP A 98 -1.20 -17.33 17.65
N MET A 99 -1.41 -16.02 17.82
CA MET A 99 -1.49 -15.08 16.71
C MET A 99 -0.15 -14.91 16.00
N ALA A 100 0.96 -15.06 16.69
CA ALA A 100 2.29 -14.95 16.07
C ALA A 100 2.51 -16.09 15.07
N GLY A 101 2.23 -17.33 15.46
CA GLY A 101 2.31 -18.51 14.58
C GLY A 101 1.42 -18.36 13.35
N TYR A 102 0.17 -17.91 13.52
CA TYR A 102 -0.71 -17.61 12.39
C TYR A 102 -0.12 -16.61 11.41
N PHE A 103 0.47 -15.51 11.90
CA PHE A 103 1.08 -14.50 11.03
C PHE A 103 2.39 -14.97 10.41
N PHE A 104 3.15 -15.86 11.04
CA PHE A 104 4.33 -16.48 10.42
C PHE A 104 3.93 -17.35 9.21
N ASP A 105 2.91 -18.17 9.34
CA ASP A 105 2.37 -18.96 8.23
C ASP A 105 1.84 -18.07 7.11
N LEU A 106 1.12 -17.02 7.47
CA LEU A 106 0.61 -16.04 6.51
C LEU A 106 1.74 -15.33 5.76
N LEU A 107 2.86 -15.01 6.43
CA LEU A 107 4.06 -14.43 5.82
C LEU A 107 4.63 -15.35 4.75
N GLU A 108 4.86 -16.63 5.06
CA GLU A 108 5.41 -17.59 4.10
C GLU A 108 4.49 -17.76 2.89
N GLN A 109 3.19 -17.82 3.12
CA GLN A 109 2.20 -17.89 2.04
C GLN A 109 2.25 -16.64 1.15
N ARG A 110 2.37 -15.44 1.73
CA ARG A 110 2.46 -14.17 1.00
C ARG A 110 3.76 -14.04 0.22
N LEU A 111 4.89 -14.40 0.83
CA LEU A 111 6.18 -14.41 0.15
C LEU A 111 6.17 -15.36 -1.05
N HIS A 112 5.62 -16.57 -0.90
CA HIS A 112 5.45 -17.51 -1.98
C HIS A 112 4.56 -16.97 -3.11
N LEU A 113 3.47 -16.30 -2.78
CA LEU A 113 2.56 -15.72 -3.77
C LEU A 113 3.22 -14.58 -4.54
N TYR A 114 3.83 -13.63 -3.84
CA TYR A 114 4.40 -12.42 -4.44
C TYR A 114 5.71 -12.70 -5.19
N SER A 115 6.49 -13.70 -4.78
CA SER A 115 7.69 -14.13 -5.51
C SER A 115 7.43 -14.64 -6.94
N ARG A 116 6.15 -14.84 -7.30
CA ARG A 116 5.77 -15.17 -8.70
C ARG A 116 5.79 -13.95 -9.61
N ASP A 117 5.71 -12.74 -9.07
CA ASP A 117 5.80 -11.50 -9.85
C ASP A 117 7.27 -11.19 -10.17
N ASN A 118 7.58 -11.00 -11.45
CA ASN A 118 8.91 -10.61 -11.91
C ASN A 118 9.36 -9.24 -11.40
N ARG A 119 8.43 -8.42 -10.89
CA ARG A 119 8.71 -7.13 -10.25
C ARG A 119 9.06 -7.24 -8.78
N PHE A 120 8.81 -8.39 -8.16
CA PHE A 120 9.09 -8.61 -6.75
C PHE A 120 10.55 -8.28 -6.41
N GLY A 121 10.75 -7.40 -5.43
CA GLY A 121 12.07 -6.99 -4.96
C GLY A 121 12.78 -5.94 -5.82
N LEU A 122 12.08 -5.24 -6.72
CA LEU A 122 12.61 -4.06 -7.41
C LEU A 122 12.55 -2.80 -6.56
N GLU A 123 11.63 -2.74 -5.62
CA GLU A 123 11.45 -1.63 -4.68
C GLU A 123 12.50 -1.63 -3.57
N PRO A 124 12.74 -0.51 -2.89
CA PRO A 124 13.58 -0.44 -1.70
C PRO A 124 13.11 -1.42 -0.60
N LEU A 125 14.04 -1.99 0.16
CA LEU A 125 13.71 -3.01 1.16
C LEU A 125 12.71 -2.49 2.21
N ASP A 126 12.94 -1.30 2.74
CA ASP A 126 12.11 -0.73 3.81
C ASP A 126 10.67 -0.42 3.31
N ASP A 127 10.52 0.01 2.07
CA ASP A 127 9.20 0.22 1.44
C ASP A 127 8.48 -1.12 1.23
N HIS A 128 9.21 -2.16 0.84
CA HIS A 128 8.66 -3.49 0.65
C HIS A 128 8.18 -4.09 1.98
N ILE A 129 8.98 -3.98 3.06
CA ILE A 129 8.59 -4.41 4.40
C ILE A 129 7.30 -3.69 4.83
N ALA A 130 7.24 -2.36 4.68
CA ALA A 130 6.07 -1.58 5.05
C ALA A 130 4.82 -1.99 4.24
N THR A 131 4.98 -2.24 2.95
CA THR A 131 3.89 -2.68 2.06
C THR A 131 3.36 -4.05 2.43
N LEU A 132 4.24 -5.02 2.70
CA LEU A 132 3.84 -6.37 3.11
C LEU A 132 3.18 -6.37 4.49
N CYS A 133 3.73 -5.64 5.47
CA CYS A 133 3.12 -5.49 6.79
C CYS A 133 1.70 -4.88 6.67
N ALA A 134 1.53 -3.83 5.86
CA ALA A 134 0.21 -3.25 5.61
C ALA A 134 -0.77 -4.26 4.97
N ALA A 135 -0.30 -5.08 4.01
CA ALA A 135 -1.11 -6.11 3.35
C ALA A 135 -1.50 -7.26 4.30
N MET A 136 -0.75 -7.45 5.38
CA MET A 136 -1.01 -8.42 6.44
C MET A 136 -1.74 -7.81 7.65
N THR A 137 -2.16 -6.54 7.56
CA THR A 137 -2.79 -5.76 8.65
C THR A 137 -1.91 -5.53 9.87
N LEU A 138 -0.58 -5.68 9.72
CA LEU A 138 0.40 -5.39 10.74
C LEU A 138 0.75 -3.90 10.81
N SER A 139 1.34 -3.45 11.92
CA SER A 139 1.71 -2.06 12.16
C SER A 139 2.81 -1.56 11.22
N VAL A 140 2.46 -0.65 10.31
CA VAL A 140 3.44 0.05 9.45
C VAL A 140 4.42 0.89 10.26
N ALA A 141 4.01 1.37 11.44
CA ALA A 141 4.90 2.13 12.33
C ALA A 141 6.02 1.24 12.89
N LEU A 142 5.73 0.00 13.27
CA LEU A 142 6.73 -0.99 13.67
C LEU A 142 7.59 -1.40 12.46
N ALA A 143 6.98 -1.64 11.30
CA ALA A 143 7.67 -1.98 10.08
C ALA A 143 8.76 -0.96 9.68
N ARG A 144 8.53 0.34 9.89
CA ARG A 144 9.52 1.40 9.59
C ARG A 144 10.71 1.43 10.53
N ARG A 145 10.61 0.81 11.71
CA ARG A 145 11.68 0.73 12.71
C ARG A 145 12.06 -0.71 13.04
N TRP A 146 11.87 -1.62 12.10
CA TRP A 146 12.10 -3.05 12.30
C TRP A 146 13.51 -3.39 12.85
N ARG A 147 14.51 -2.55 12.55
CA ARG A 147 15.89 -2.74 13.03
C ARG A 147 16.06 -2.55 14.53
N ASP A 148 15.12 -1.83 15.16
CA ASP A 148 15.13 -1.55 16.60
C ASP A 148 14.31 -2.58 17.39
N LEU A 149 13.62 -3.50 16.69
CA LEU A 149 12.79 -4.52 17.31
C LEU A 149 13.64 -5.73 17.73
N PRO A 150 13.27 -6.42 18.81
CA PRO A 150 13.93 -7.64 19.24
C PRO A 150 13.81 -8.75 18.20
N ASP A 151 14.78 -9.65 18.18
CA ASP A 151 14.66 -10.89 17.43
C ASP A 151 13.58 -11.78 18.08
N PRO A 152 12.71 -12.41 17.28
CA PRO A 152 11.86 -13.47 17.80
C PRO A 152 12.75 -14.59 18.34
N PRO A 153 12.31 -15.37 19.33
CA PRO A 153 13.06 -16.54 19.79
C PRO A 153 13.34 -17.45 18.59
N ASP A 154 14.53 -18.01 18.55
CA ASP A 154 14.87 -19.04 17.56
C ASP A 154 13.89 -20.19 17.77
N ASP A 155 12.93 -20.31 16.87
CA ASP A 155 12.05 -21.47 16.86
C ASP A 155 12.93 -22.70 16.61
N GLU A 156 13.01 -23.57 17.58
CA GLU A 156 13.50 -24.95 17.43
C GLU A 156 12.61 -25.76 16.45
N LEU A 157 12.02 -25.06 15.44
CA LEU A 157 11.06 -25.63 14.49
C LEU A 157 11.68 -26.40 13.34
N ASP A 158 12.97 -26.70 13.38
CA ASP A 158 13.63 -27.52 12.36
C ASP A 158 14.44 -28.68 12.95
N GLU A 159 14.02 -29.28 14.05
CA GLU A 159 14.38 -30.70 14.22
C GLU A 159 13.38 -31.50 13.37
N PRO A 160 13.78 -31.98 12.18
CA PRO A 160 12.98 -32.96 11.49
C PRO A 160 12.86 -34.15 12.45
N ASP A 161 11.63 -34.57 12.73
CA ASP A 161 11.24 -35.73 13.53
C ASP A 161 11.74 -37.04 12.84
N ASP A 162 13.03 -37.12 12.62
CA ASP A 162 13.72 -38.13 11.82
C ASP A 162 14.19 -39.33 12.65
N GLU A 163 13.75 -39.45 13.92
CA GLU A 163 14.11 -40.58 14.79
C GLU A 163 12.96 -41.54 15.12
N ARG A 164 11.84 -41.51 14.41
CA ARG A 164 10.91 -42.64 14.49
C ARG A 164 10.97 -43.51 13.26
N GLY A 165 12.13 -44.14 13.07
CA GLY A 165 12.22 -45.32 12.22
C GLY A 165 11.22 -46.38 12.68
N PRO A 166 10.43 -46.99 11.76
CA PRO A 166 9.50 -48.07 12.16
C PRO A 166 10.32 -49.27 12.62
N GLU A 167 10.26 -49.55 13.93
CA GLU A 167 10.69 -50.84 14.46
C GLU A 167 9.78 -51.98 13.93
N TRP A 168 10.05 -52.41 12.73
CA TRP A 168 9.52 -53.68 12.24
C TRP A 168 10.26 -54.83 12.95
N ARG A 169 9.79 -55.20 14.14
CA ARG A 169 10.19 -56.47 14.73
C ARG A 169 9.53 -57.57 13.94
N SER A 170 10.36 -58.17 13.12
CA SER A 170 10.14 -59.48 12.50
C SER A 170 10.04 -60.51 13.63
N SER A 171 8.84 -61.01 13.91
CA SER A 171 8.66 -62.23 14.71
C SER A 171 8.46 -63.36 13.74
N GLY A 172 9.48 -64.21 13.66
CA GLY A 172 9.44 -65.52 13.03
C GLY A 172 8.65 -66.55 13.78
#